data_a6cf8c801237a913017143a819aa98fb
#
_entry.id   a6cf8c801237a913017143a819aa98fb
#
_cell.length_a   1.000
_cell.length_b   1.000
_cell.length_c   1.000
_cell.angle_alpha   90.00
_cell.angle_beta   90.00
_cell.angle_gamma   90.00
#
_symmetry.space_group_name_H-M   'P 1'
#
loop_
_entity.id
_entity.type
_entity.pdbx_description
1 polymer ?
#
loop_
_entity_poly.entity_id
_entity_poly.type
_entity_poly.pdbx_seq_one_letter_code
_entity_poly.pdbx_strand_id
1 'polypeptide(L)'
;LGQRAVTAGRTTRTAGTRPGGPLLDARLVVDRGSFRLDLPLTIAPGEVVALLGPNGAGKTTALRALAGLLPLSAGHLSLAGRDLDRPDGRSWVPTEGRPIGVVFQDYLLFPHLSALDNVAFGPRRHGLDRQRARQRAADWLARMGLTEHARRKPRQLSGGQAQRVALARALAVEPALLLLDEPLAALDAGTRLDTRAQLQRHLAAHTGAAMLVTHDPLDALVLADRLVIIEDGRMVQEGSATTVTAQPRTDYVARLVGLNLYRGRASGHRVRLTDGFRLTTGDQHDGEVFVAFAPSAVALHPRRPDGSPRNTWPATIAGVQRHGDNLRIQLTGPIDVAADVTPAAAAQLRPAPGQLVWAAVKATETRAYPAANGP
;
A
#
# COMPACT_ATOMS: atom_id res chain seq x y z
N LEU A 1 29.34 -34.59 4.69
CA LEU A 1 28.25 -34.52 3.69
C LEU A 1 27.59 -33.16 3.86
N GLY A 2 27.97 -32.19 2.97
CA GLY A 2 27.67 -30.79 3.10
C GLY A 2 26.26 -30.45 2.66
N GLN A 3 25.55 -29.77 3.53
CA GLN A 3 24.34 -28.99 3.18
C GLN A 3 24.78 -27.62 2.67
N ARG A 4 24.63 -27.38 1.37
CA ARG A 4 24.75 -26.03 0.77
C ARG A 4 23.46 -25.27 1.04
N ALA A 5 23.55 -24.26 1.91
CA ALA A 5 22.53 -23.26 2.07
C ALA A 5 22.42 -22.41 0.79
N VAL A 6 21.27 -22.45 0.12
CA VAL A 6 20.95 -21.55 -0.98
C VAL A 6 20.50 -20.23 -0.37
N THR A 7 21.43 -19.31 -0.19
CA THR A 7 21.15 -17.90 0.10
C THR A 7 20.62 -17.25 -1.18
N ALA A 8 19.30 -17.07 -1.29
CA ALA A 8 18.70 -16.22 -2.29
C ALA A 8 19.08 -14.76 -1.97
N GLY A 9 20.09 -14.26 -2.65
CA GLY A 9 20.57 -12.90 -2.57
C GLY A 9 19.48 -11.95 -3.07
N ARG A 10 18.88 -11.23 -2.14
CA ARG A 10 18.00 -10.10 -2.38
C ARG A 10 18.90 -8.94 -2.82
N THR A 11 19.04 -8.74 -4.12
CA THR A 11 19.63 -7.50 -4.66
C THR A 11 18.67 -6.37 -4.37
N THR A 12 18.93 -5.62 -3.30
CA THR A 12 18.35 -4.29 -3.10
C THR A 12 18.79 -3.43 -4.29
N ARG A 13 17.84 -3.16 -5.20
CA ARG A 13 18.01 -2.13 -6.21
C ARG A 13 18.11 -0.80 -5.46
N THR A 14 19.32 -0.33 -5.23
CA THR A 14 19.58 1.05 -4.84
C THR A 14 18.93 1.96 -5.86
N ALA A 15 18.12 2.91 -5.39
CA ALA A 15 17.56 4.00 -6.19
C ALA A 15 18.71 4.90 -6.68
N GLY A 16 19.38 4.45 -7.72
CA GLY A 16 20.33 5.25 -8.50
C GLY A 16 19.53 5.98 -9.57
N THR A 17 19.59 7.28 -9.55
CA THR A 17 19.06 8.19 -10.58
C THR A 17 19.54 7.69 -11.96
N ARG A 18 18.66 7.03 -12.71
CA ARG A 18 18.93 6.64 -14.10
C ARG A 18 18.91 7.90 -14.96
N PRO A 19 19.78 8.02 -15.98
CA PRO A 19 19.78 9.12 -16.93
C PRO A 19 18.56 8.96 -17.88
N GLY A 20 17.44 9.55 -17.49
CA GLY A 20 16.17 9.60 -18.22
C GLY A 20 15.12 10.08 -17.23
N GLY A 21 14.31 11.09 -17.61
CA GLY A 21 13.23 11.61 -16.78
C GLY A 21 12.22 10.52 -16.36
N PRO A 22 11.24 10.82 -15.50
CA PRO A 22 10.20 9.89 -15.09
C PRO A 22 9.41 9.39 -16.31
N LEU A 23 8.99 8.13 -16.27
CA LEU A 23 8.10 7.58 -17.32
C LEU A 23 6.70 8.18 -17.22
N LEU A 24 6.18 8.30 -15.98
CA LEU A 24 4.97 9.05 -15.64
C LEU A 24 5.38 10.33 -14.92
N ASP A 25 4.90 11.46 -15.41
CA ASP A 25 4.96 12.77 -14.75
C ASP A 25 3.56 13.38 -14.74
N ALA A 26 3.02 13.59 -13.54
CA ALA A 26 1.66 14.05 -13.36
C ALA A 26 1.48 14.94 -12.13
N ARG A 27 0.61 15.93 -12.26
CA ARG A 27 -0.09 16.54 -11.14
C ARG A 27 -1.58 16.37 -11.38
N LEU A 28 -2.17 15.40 -10.68
CA LEU A 28 -3.57 15.07 -10.84
C LEU A 28 -4.43 15.99 -9.97
N VAL A 29 -5.04 17.00 -10.56
CA VAL A 29 -6.02 17.86 -9.89
C VAL A 29 -7.40 17.52 -10.43
N VAL A 30 -8.28 17.02 -9.54
CA VAL A 30 -9.65 16.62 -9.90
C VAL A 30 -10.61 17.12 -8.86
N ASP A 31 -11.57 17.94 -9.28
CA ASP A 31 -12.64 18.48 -8.45
C ASP A 31 -13.93 17.62 -8.60
N ARG A 32 -14.49 17.18 -7.49
CA ARG A 32 -15.73 16.38 -7.42
C ARG A 32 -16.63 16.86 -6.28
N GLY A 33 -17.50 17.81 -6.56
CA GLY A 33 -18.32 18.44 -5.52
C GLY A 33 -17.44 19.12 -4.47
N SER A 34 -17.56 18.71 -3.22
CA SER A 34 -16.72 19.22 -2.12
C SER A 34 -15.33 18.57 -2.01
N PHE A 35 -15.10 17.46 -2.73
CA PHE A 35 -13.83 16.75 -2.70
C PHE A 35 -12.89 17.25 -3.79
N ARG A 36 -11.64 17.51 -3.44
CA ARG A 36 -10.56 17.86 -4.38
C ARG A 36 -9.37 16.93 -4.20
N LEU A 37 -8.99 16.24 -5.27
CA LEU A 37 -7.69 15.58 -5.36
C LEU A 37 -6.67 16.59 -5.87
N ASP A 38 -5.50 16.69 -5.23
CA ASP A 38 -4.30 17.40 -5.74
C ASP A 38 -3.09 16.52 -5.41
N LEU A 39 -2.73 15.68 -6.36
CA LEU A 39 -1.71 14.65 -6.20
C LEU A 39 -0.60 14.83 -7.23
N PRO A 40 0.59 15.34 -6.84
CA PRO A 40 1.80 15.20 -7.63
C PRO A 40 2.25 13.73 -7.63
N LEU A 41 2.56 13.17 -8.80
CA LEU A 41 2.95 11.77 -8.93
C LEU A 41 3.95 11.60 -10.08
N THR A 42 5.11 11.07 -9.77
CA THR A 42 6.09 10.65 -10.76
C THR A 42 6.39 9.17 -10.60
N ILE A 43 6.57 8.42 -11.69
CA ILE A 43 6.96 7.01 -11.63
C ILE A 43 8.07 6.78 -12.67
N ALA A 44 9.15 6.14 -12.24
CA ALA A 44 10.27 5.80 -13.12
C ALA A 44 9.98 4.54 -13.97
N PRO A 45 10.69 4.33 -15.09
CA PRO A 45 10.62 3.08 -15.83
C PRO A 45 10.95 1.87 -14.94
N GLY A 46 10.13 0.83 -14.95
CA GLY A 46 10.27 -0.38 -14.16
C GLY A 46 10.03 -0.19 -12.65
N GLU A 47 9.54 0.98 -12.23
CA GLU A 47 9.17 1.23 -10.83
C GLU A 47 7.73 0.79 -10.58
N VAL A 48 7.50 0.19 -9.42
CA VAL A 48 6.18 -0.14 -8.89
C VAL A 48 5.88 0.79 -7.72
N VAL A 49 4.86 1.63 -7.84
CA VAL A 49 4.39 2.53 -6.79
C VAL A 49 3.08 2.02 -6.20
N ALA A 50 3.00 1.88 -4.88
CA ALA A 50 1.73 1.62 -4.21
C ALA A 50 1.10 2.93 -3.72
N LEU A 51 -0.15 3.17 -4.12
CA LEU A 51 -0.98 4.27 -3.66
C LEU A 51 -1.87 3.79 -2.52
N LEU A 52 -1.64 4.32 -1.33
CA LEU A 52 -2.30 3.96 -0.08
C LEU A 52 -3.09 5.16 0.47
N GLY A 53 -4.02 4.91 1.36
CA GLY A 53 -4.79 5.94 2.05
C GLY A 53 -6.12 5.40 2.58
N PRO A 54 -6.79 6.09 3.49
CA PRO A 54 -8.09 5.71 4.00
C PRO A 54 -9.18 5.69 2.90
N ASN A 55 -10.36 5.16 3.24
CA ASN A 55 -11.50 5.24 2.34
C ASN A 55 -11.88 6.70 2.12
N GLY A 56 -12.19 7.06 0.88
CA GLY A 56 -12.49 8.45 0.50
C GLY A 56 -11.26 9.33 0.21
N ALA A 57 -10.04 8.87 0.47
CA ALA A 57 -8.81 9.67 0.25
C ALA A 57 -8.54 10.06 -1.23
N GLY A 58 -9.21 9.42 -2.20
CA GLY A 58 -9.08 9.77 -3.62
C GLY A 58 -8.31 8.74 -4.47
N LYS A 59 -7.97 7.57 -3.93
CA LYS A 59 -7.23 6.51 -4.67
C LYS A 59 -7.88 6.12 -6.00
N THR A 60 -9.17 5.79 -5.96
CA THR A 60 -9.96 5.45 -7.16
C THR A 60 -10.08 6.65 -8.12
N THR A 61 -10.14 7.88 -7.61
CA THR A 61 -10.16 9.11 -8.42
C THR A 61 -8.84 9.25 -9.17
N ALA A 62 -7.70 9.08 -8.50
CA ALA A 62 -6.38 9.11 -9.11
C ALA A 62 -6.24 8.03 -10.21
N LEU A 63 -6.64 6.79 -9.90
CA LEU A 63 -6.60 5.68 -10.86
C LEU A 63 -7.46 5.98 -12.10
N ARG A 64 -8.69 6.46 -11.91
CA ARG A 64 -9.59 6.81 -13.02
C ARG A 64 -9.09 7.97 -13.86
N ALA A 65 -8.45 8.98 -13.25
CA ALA A 65 -7.84 10.08 -13.98
C ALA A 65 -6.67 9.59 -14.84
N LEU A 66 -5.77 8.77 -14.29
CA LEU A 66 -4.68 8.15 -15.05
C LEU A 66 -5.22 7.32 -16.20
N ALA A 67 -6.24 6.49 -15.98
CA ALA A 67 -6.85 5.65 -17.00
C ALA A 67 -7.61 6.42 -18.11
N GLY A 68 -7.84 7.74 -17.93
CA GLY A 68 -8.64 8.53 -18.87
C GLY A 68 -10.15 8.34 -18.75
N LEU A 69 -10.60 7.81 -17.61
CA LEU A 69 -12.02 7.66 -17.27
C LEU A 69 -12.59 8.90 -16.57
N LEU A 70 -11.71 9.82 -16.19
CA LEU A 70 -12.05 11.06 -15.54
C LEU A 70 -11.05 12.13 -16.00
N PRO A 71 -11.52 13.26 -16.57
CA PRO A 71 -10.62 14.33 -16.99
C PRO A 71 -10.06 15.07 -15.78
N LEU A 72 -8.88 15.66 -15.92
CA LEU A 72 -8.32 16.58 -14.93
C LEU A 72 -9.10 17.89 -14.91
N SER A 73 -9.26 18.49 -13.73
CA SER A 73 -9.78 19.87 -13.57
C SER A 73 -8.66 20.90 -13.74
N ALA A 74 -7.43 20.53 -13.35
CA ALA A 74 -6.21 21.32 -13.51
C ALA A 74 -4.98 20.39 -13.43
N GLY A 75 -3.79 20.92 -13.62
CA GLY A 75 -2.53 20.17 -13.59
C GLY A 75 -2.19 19.55 -14.94
N HIS A 76 -1.54 18.39 -14.93
CA HIS A 76 -1.08 17.71 -16.13
C HIS A 76 -0.91 16.20 -15.92
N LEU A 77 -0.93 15.47 -17.01
CA LEU A 77 -0.58 14.05 -17.08
C LEU A 77 0.23 13.79 -18.35
N SER A 78 1.49 13.44 -18.18
CA SER A 78 2.39 13.04 -19.25
C SER A 78 2.89 11.61 -19.02
N LEU A 79 2.89 10.77 -20.04
CA LEU A 79 3.38 9.39 -19.99
C LEU A 79 4.31 9.14 -21.19
N ALA A 80 5.52 8.66 -20.88
CA ALA A 80 6.57 8.44 -21.87
C ALA A 80 6.84 9.67 -22.76
N GLY A 81 6.83 10.87 -22.15
CA GLY A 81 7.05 12.14 -22.83
C GLY A 81 5.89 12.66 -23.66
N ARG A 82 4.73 11.97 -23.66
CA ARG A 82 3.51 12.38 -24.35
C ARG A 82 2.48 12.92 -23.37
N ASP A 83 1.96 14.12 -23.62
CA ASP A 83 0.83 14.66 -22.85
C ASP A 83 -0.45 13.87 -23.14
N LEU A 84 -1.05 13.32 -22.08
CA LEU A 84 -2.31 12.56 -22.14
C LEU A 84 -3.51 13.38 -21.64
N ASP A 85 -3.27 14.31 -20.72
CA ASP A 85 -4.30 15.20 -20.20
C ASP A 85 -3.65 16.50 -19.73
N ARG A 86 -4.05 17.62 -20.33
CA ARG A 86 -3.55 18.95 -20.00
C ARG A 86 -4.67 19.98 -20.23
N PRO A 87 -5.45 20.29 -19.18
CA PRO A 87 -6.60 21.19 -19.29
C PRO A 87 -6.26 22.56 -19.86
N ASP A 88 -5.14 23.15 -19.44
CA ASP A 88 -4.64 24.47 -19.92
C ASP A 88 -4.24 24.43 -21.39
N GLY A 89 -3.66 23.34 -21.85
CA GLY A 89 -3.29 23.07 -23.24
C GLY A 89 -4.41 22.48 -24.10
N ARG A 90 -5.60 22.22 -23.50
CA ARG A 90 -6.76 21.58 -24.13
C ARG A 90 -6.42 20.22 -24.79
N SER A 91 -5.46 19.52 -24.21
CA SER A 91 -5.08 18.17 -24.65
C SER A 91 -5.79 17.14 -23.75
N TRP A 92 -6.56 16.24 -24.35
CA TRP A 92 -7.13 15.10 -23.66
C TRP A 92 -7.16 13.87 -24.60
N VAL A 93 -6.44 12.83 -24.16
CA VAL A 93 -6.39 11.55 -24.87
C VAL A 93 -7.40 10.61 -24.21
N PRO A 94 -8.40 10.09 -24.95
CA PRO A 94 -9.36 9.15 -24.42
C PRO A 94 -8.70 7.81 -24.03
N THR A 95 -9.38 7.03 -23.20
CA THR A 95 -8.86 5.78 -22.60
C THR A 95 -8.25 4.82 -23.63
N GLU A 96 -8.90 4.64 -24.79
CA GLU A 96 -8.45 3.75 -25.85
C GLU A 96 -7.17 4.21 -26.56
N GLY A 97 -6.82 5.48 -26.44
CA GLY A 97 -5.60 6.07 -27.01
C GLY A 97 -4.44 6.15 -26.01
N ARG A 98 -4.65 5.75 -24.76
CA ARG A 98 -3.60 5.76 -23.72
C ARG A 98 -2.85 4.42 -23.71
N PRO A 99 -1.51 4.41 -23.65
CA PRO A 99 -0.73 3.17 -23.52
C PRO A 99 -0.75 2.67 -22.07
N ILE A 100 -1.97 2.46 -21.52
CA ILE A 100 -2.22 2.11 -20.12
C ILE A 100 -3.01 0.82 -20.05
N GLY A 101 -2.51 -0.16 -19.30
CA GLY A 101 -3.23 -1.38 -18.94
C GLY A 101 -3.89 -1.22 -17.57
N VAL A 102 -5.16 -1.62 -17.44
CA VAL A 102 -5.89 -1.52 -16.17
C VAL A 102 -6.43 -2.88 -15.76
N VAL A 103 -6.21 -3.23 -14.50
CA VAL A 103 -6.87 -4.35 -13.81
C VAL A 103 -7.74 -3.75 -12.70
N PHE A 104 -9.05 -3.83 -12.86
CA PHE A 104 -10.03 -3.37 -11.88
C PHE A 104 -10.28 -4.43 -10.81
N GLN A 105 -10.80 -4.03 -9.66
CA GLN A 105 -11.10 -4.87 -8.52
C GLN A 105 -11.98 -6.08 -8.87
N ASP A 106 -13.02 -5.89 -9.71
CA ASP A 106 -13.93 -6.95 -10.18
C ASP A 106 -13.44 -7.62 -11.47
N TYR A 107 -12.17 -7.43 -11.84
CA TYR A 107 -11.51 -7.94 -13.04
C TYR A 107 -12.15 -7.53 -14.37
N LEU A 108 -13.43 -7.23 -14.42
CA LEU A 108 -14.23 -6.78 -15.55
C LEU A 108 -13.93 -7.57 -16.86
N LEU A 109 -13.89 -8.90 -16.75
CA LEU A 109 -13.75 -9.78 -17.90
C LEU A 109 -15.03 -9.76 -18.73
N PHE A 110 -14.89 -9.83 -20.07
CA PHE A 110 -16.02 -9.93 -20.97
C PHE A 110 -16.70 -11.29 -20.80
N PRO A 111 -17.95 -11.37 -20.28
CA PRO A 111 -18.56 -12.63 -19.85
C PRO A 111 -18.89 -13.58 -21.00
N HIS A 112 -19.04 -13.05 -22.20
CA HIS A 112 -19.34 -13.82 -23.42
C HIS A 112 -18.10 -14.36 -24.13
N LEU A 113 -16.90 -13.83 -23.83
CA LEU A 113 -15.63 -14.25 -24.42
C LEU A 113 -14.95 -15.34 -23.57
N SER A 114 -14.19 -16.22 -24.22
CA SER A 114 -13.27 -17.13 -23.53
C SER A 114 -12.11 -16.37 -22.86
N ALA A 115 -11.33 -17.03 -21.98
CA ALA A 115 -10.12 -16.46 -21.42
C ALA A 115 -9.14 -16.02 -22.53
N LEU A 116 -8.93 -16.86 -23.54
CA LEU A 116 -8.10 -16.54 -24.70
C LEU A 116 -8.59 -15.30 -25.45
N ASP A 117 -9.89 -15.22 -25.72
CA ASP A 117 -10.45 -14.09 -26.48
C ASP A 117 -10.52 -12.82 -25.63
N ASN A 118 -10.66 -12.91 -24.29
CA ASN A 118 -10.49 -11.78 -23.39
C ASN A 118 -9.07 -11.18 -23.49
N VAL A 119 -8.03 -12.02 -23.47
CA VAL A 119 -6.64 -11.56 -23.56
C VAL A 119 -6.32 -11.08 -24.98
N ALA A 120 -6.84 -11.72 -26.02
CA ALA A 120 -6.63 -11.31 -27.41
C ALA A 120 -7.35 -10.02 -27.81
N PHE A 121 -8.30 -9.54 -26.99
CA PHE A 121 -9.13 -8.37 -27.32
C PHE A 121 -8.29 -7.10 -27.52
N GLY A 122 -7.42 -6.78 -26.55
CA GLY A 122 -6.56 -5.61 -26.59
C GLY A 122 -5.63 -5.61 -27.82
N PRO A 123 -4.78 -6.64 -28.01
CA PRO A 123 -3.92 -6.76 -29.17
C PRO A 123 -4.65 -6.59 -30.52
N ARG A 124 -5.87 -7.13 -30.65
CA ARG A 124 -6.69 -6.93 -31.87
C ARG A 124 -7.11 -5.47 -32.04
N ARG A 125 -7.50 -4.79 -30.99
CA ARG A 125 -7.86 -3.36 -31.04
C ARG A 125 -6.66 -2.48 -31.40
N HIS A 126 -5.44 -2.92 -31.06
CA HIS A 126 -4.19 -2.27 -31.44
C HIS A 126 -3.63 -2.73 -32.81
N GLY A 127 -4.46 -3.33 -33.65
CA GLY A 127 -4.13 -3.60 -35.06
C GLY A 127 -3.48 -4.95 -35.36
N LEU A 128 -3.30 -5.84 -34.37
CA LEU A 128 -2.86 -7.20 -34.67
C LEU A 128 -3.99 -7.99 -35.35
N ASP A 129 -3.62 -8.76 -36.39
CA ASP A 129 -4.54 -9.71 -36.97
C ASP A 129 -5.01 -10.78 -35.97
N ARG A 130 -6.10 -11.47 -36.28
CA ARG A 130 -6.74 -12.42 -35.37
C ARG A 130 -5.79 -13.54 -34.92
N GLN A 131 -4.97 -14.05 -35.81
CA GLN A 131 -4.08 -15.18 -35.53
C GLN A 131 -2.94 -14.74 -34.61
N ARG A 132 -2.26 -13.64 -34.92
CA ARG A 132 -1.18 -13.08 -34.08
C ARG A 132 -1.68 -12.65 -32.70
N ALA A 133 -2.86 -12.01 -32.62
CA ALA A 133 -3.46 -11.62 -31.36
C ALA A 133 -3.79 -12.84 -30.48
N ARG A 134 -4.31 -13.93 -31.06
CA ARG A 134 -4.57 -15.18 -30.31
C ARG A 134 -3.29 -15.89 -29.90
N GLN A 135 -2.24 -15.87 -30.73
CA GLN A 135 -0.95 -16.42 -30.36
C GLN A 135 -0.37 -15.66 -29.17
N ARG A 136 -0.32 -14.32 -29.22
CA ARG A 136 0.13 -13.49 -28.08
C ARG A 136 -0.70 -13.77 -26.81
N ALA A 137 -2.00 -13.91 -26.95
CA ALA A 137 -2.88 -14.24 -25.83
C ALA A 137 -2.60 -15.63 -25.25
N ALA A 138 -2.32 -16.62 -26.09
CA ALA A 138 -1.94 -17.97 -25.64
C ALA A 138 -0.61 -17.95 -24.89
N ASP A 139 0.38 -17.19 -25.37
CA ASP A 139 1.67 -17.02 -24.71
C ASP A 139 1.53 -16.39 -23.32
N TRP A 140 0.68 -15.35 -23.20
CA TRP A 140 0.39 -14.73 -21.91
C TRP A 140 -0.36 -15.67 -20.96
N LEU A 141 -1.35 -16.42 -21.46
CA LEU A 141 -2.04 -17.43 -20.63
C LEU A 141 -1.09 -18.54 -20.17
N ALA A 142 -0.15 -18.96 -21.00
CA ALA A 142 0.88 -19.94 -20.62
C ALA A 142 1.77 -19.38 -19.51
N ARG A 143 2.26 -18.15 -19.63
CA ARG A 143 3.03 -17.46 -18.57
C ARG A 143 2.27 -17.36 -17.25
N MET A 144 0.94 -17.24 -17.30
CA MET A 144 0.05 -17.19 -16.13
C MET A 144 -0.37 -18.58 -15.61
N GLY A 145 0.11 -19.67 -16.22
CA GLY A 145 -0.28 -21.05 -15.86
C GLY A 145 -1.75 -21.35 -16.16
N LEU A 146 -2.30 -20.79 -17.25
CA LEU A 146 -3.72 -20.88 -17.61
C LEU A 146 -3.95 -21.54 -18.98
N THR A 147 -2.99 -22.27 -19.52
CA THR A 147 -3.08 -22.90 -20.86
C THR A 147 -4.32 -23.80 -20.96
N GLU A 148 -4.59 -24.64 -19.98
CA GLU A 148 -5.75 -25.55 -19.96
C GLU A 148 -7.08 -24.83 -19.80
N HIS A 149 -7.06 -23.56 -19.33
CA HIS A 149 -8.23 -22.74 -19.07
C HIS A 149 -8.53 -21.76 -20.22
N ALA A 150 -7.73 -21.75 -21.28
CA ALA A 150 -7.81 -20.82 -22.41
C ALA A 150 -9.22 -20.74 -23.04
N ARG A 151 -9.94 -21.85 -23.10
CA ARG A 151 -11.29 -21.94 -23.68
C ARG A 151 -12.43 -21.66 -22.71
N ARG A 152 -12.13 -21.57 -21.39
CA ARG A 152 -13.15 -21.33 -20.35
C ARG A 152 -13.65 -19.88 -20.42
N LYS A 153 -14.94 -19.70 -20.12
CA LYS A 153 -15.56 -18.38 -19.92
C LYS A 153 -15.35 -17.91 -18.47
N PRO A 154 -15.46 -16.60 -18.17
CA PRO A 154 -15.23 -16.05 -16.83
C PRO A 154 -15.99 -16.78 -15.71
N ARG A 155 -17.24 -17.17 -15.93
CA ARG A 155 -18.06 -17.92 -14.96
C ARG A 155 -17.54 -19.33 -14.62
N GLN A 156 -16.62 -19.85 -15.41
CA GLN A 156 -16.01 -21.17 -15.24
C GLN A 156 -14.61 -21.10 -14.60
N LEU A 157 -14.16 -19.90 -14.27
CA LEU A 157 -12.86 -19.63 -13.66
C LEU A 157 -13.03 -19.40 -12.16
N SER A 158 -12.06 -19.85 -11.36
CA SER A 158 -11.94 -19.41 -9.97
C SER A 158 -11.55 -17.92 -9.90
N GLY A 159 -11.73 -17.27 -8.75
CA GLY A 159 -11.33 -15.87 -8.56
C GLY A 159 -9.87 -15.61 -8.94
N GLY A 160 -8.93 -16.46 -8.47
CA GLY A 160 -7.52 -16.32 -8.84
C GLY A 160 -7.23 -16.61 -10.31
N GLN A 161 -7.99 -17.49 -10.97
CA GLN A 161 -7.89 -17.71 -12.41
C GLN A 161 -8.40 -16.49 -13.20
N ALA A 162 -9.55 -15.93 -12.81
CA ALA A 162 -10.11 -14.74 -13.43
C ALA A 162 -9.18 -13.53 -13.29
N GLN A 163 -8.58 -13.35 -12.13
CA GLN A 163 -7.56 -12.32 -11.89
C GLN A 163 -6.36 -12.47 -12.83
N ARG A 164 -5.80 -13.67 -12.95
CA ARG A 164 -4.67 -13.93 -13.84
C ARG A 164 -5.02 -13.73 -15.31
N VAL A 165 -6.25 -14.00 -15.72
CA VAL A 165 -6.74 -13.65 -17.06
C VAL A 165 -6.81 -12.13 -17.24
N ALA A 166 -7.30 -11.38 -16.24
CA ALA A 166 -7.36 -9.92 -16.30
C ALA A 166 -5.97 -9.29 -16.36
N LEU A 167 -5.01 -9.83 -15.60
CA LEU A 167 -3.61 -9.39 -15.65
C LEU A 167 -2.99 -9.71 -17.03
N ALA A 168 -3.19 -10.92 -17.55
CA ALA A 168 -2.75 -11.29 -18.89
C ALA A 168 -3.32 -10.35 -19.96
N ARG A 169 -4.62 -9.99 -19.86
CA ARG A 169 -5.28 -9.04 -20.75
C ARG A 169 -4.64 -7.66 -20.70
N ALA A 170 -4.35 -7.16 -19.52
CA ALA A 170 -3.72 -5.85 -19.34
C ALA A 170 -2.27 -5.83 -19.87
N LEU A 171 -1.51 -6.90 -19.66
CA LEU A 171 -0.11 -6.99 -20.09
C LEU A 171 0.06 -7.34 -21.59
N ALA A 172 -0.94 -7.99 -22.21
CA ALA A 172 -0.86 -8.39 -23.61
C ALA A 172 -0.75 -7.23 -24.60
N VAL A 173 -1.11 -6.02 -24.18
CA VAL A 173 -0.95 -4.78 -24.98
C VAL A 173 0.39 -4.08 -24.74
N GLU A 174 1.27 -4.64 -23.89
CA GLU A 174 2.57 -4.06 -23.53
C GLU A 174 2.45 -2.60 -23.08
N PRO A 175 1.67 -2.32 -22.02
CA PRO A 175 1.38 -0.97 -21.61
C PRO A 175 2.64 -0.27 -21.08
N ALA A 176 2.76 1.05 -21.29
CA ALA A 176 3.79 1.87 -20.65
C ALA A 176 3.51 2.04 -19.15
N LEU A 177 2.23 2.06 -18.76
CA LEU A 177 1.78 2.13 -17.37
C LEU A 177 0.76 1.03 -17.08
N LEU A 178 1.00 0.23 -16.04
CA LEU A 178 0.06 -0.77 -15.53
C LEU A 178 -0.61 -0.26 -14.26
N LEU A 179 -1.93 -0.15 -14.26
CA LEU A 179 -2.74 0.24 -13.11
C LEU A 179 -3.45 -0.99 -12.54
N LEU A 180 -3.28 -1.24 -11.23
CA LEU A 180 -3.85 -2.36 -10.52
C LEU A 180 -4.71 -1.84 -9.37
N ASP A 181 -6.02 -2.04 -9.43
CA ASP A 181 -6.98 -1.63 -8.40
C ASP A 181 -7.35 -2.84 -7.54
N GLU A 182 -6.81 -2.89 -6.32
CA GLU A 182 -7.02 -3.96 -5.34
C GLU A 182 -6.91 -5.39 -5.92
N PRO A 183 -5.81 -5.70 -6.62
CA PRO A 183 -5.73 -6.91 -7.43
C PRO A 183 -5.82 -8.21 -6.63
N LEU A 184 -5.63 -8.20 -5.29
CA LEU A 184 -5.63 -9.39 -4.45
C LEU A 184 -6.81 -9.43 -3.46
N ALA A 185 -7.71 -8.43 -3.46
CA ALA A 185 -8.75 -8.28 -2.44
C ALA A 185 -9.79 -9.43 -2.43
N ALA A 186 -10.12 -9.97 -3.60
CA ALA A 186 -11.16 -10.99 -3.75
C ALA A 186 -10.67 -12.44 -3.50
N LEU A 187 -9.43 -12.61 -3.02
CA LEU A 187 -8.82 -13.93 -2.83
C LEU A 187 -8.85 -14.38 -1.36
N ASP A 188 -9.07 -15.67 -1.14
CA ASP A 188 -8.84 -16.30 0.15
C ASP A 188 -7.34 -16.27 0.55
N ALA A 189 -7.05 -16.45 1.84
CA ALA A 189 -5.70 -16.29 2.40
C ALA A 189 -4.65 -17.21 1.75
N GLY A 190 -5.00 -18.47 1.42
CA GLY A 190 -4.07 -19.42 0.80
C GLY A 190 -3.76 -19.05 -0.64
N THR A 191 -4.78 -18.79 -1.43
CA THR A 191 -4.65 -18.37 -2.84
C THR A 191 -3.94 -17.01 -2.97
N ARG A 192 -4.10 -16.11 -1.98
CA ARG A 192 -3.48 -14.78 -1.98
C ARG A 192 -1.96 -14.85 -1.92
N LEU A 193 -1.38 -15.74 -1.12
CA LEU A 193 0.08 -15.90 -1.02
C LEU A 193 0.72 -16.28 -2.35
N ASP A 194 0.18 -17.31 -3.01
CA ASP A 194 0.68 -17.78 -4.29
C ASP A 194 0.51 -16.74 -5.39
N THR A 195 -0.64 -16.08 -5.40
CA THR A 195 -0.96 -15.04 -6.40
C THR A 195 -0.10 -13.80 -6.19
N ARG A 196 0.20 -13.41 -4.94
CA ARG A 196 1.12 -12.31 -4.63
C ARG A 196 2.53 -12.60 -5.17
N ALA A 197 3.05 -13.80 -4.94
CA ALA A 197 4.35 -14.20 -5.45
C ALA A 197 4.40 -14.23 -6.99
N GLN A 198 3.31 -14.65 -7.64
CA GLN A 198 3.19 -14.60 -9.09
C GLN A 198 3.13 -13.15 -9.60
N LEU A 199 2.29 -12.30 -8.99
CA LEU A 199 2.17 -10.88 -9.36
C LEU A 199 3.52 -10.18 -9.20
N GLN A 200 4.25 -10.43 -8.12
CA GLN A 200 5.60 -9.87 -7.91
C GLN A 200 6.54 -10.21 -9.06
N ARG A 201 6.56 -11.47 -9.52
CA ARG A 201 7.39 -11.89 -10.66
C ARG A 201 7.00 -11.18 -11.96
N HIS A 202 5.70 -11.00 -12.20
CA HIS A 202 5.23 -10.31 -13.41
C HIS A 202 5.52 -8.81 -13.38
N LEU A 203 5.39 -8.17 -12.21
CA LEU A 203 5.76 -6.77 -12.04
C LEU A 203 7.27 -6.57 -12.19
N ALA A 204 8.08 -7.46 -11.63
CA ALA A 204 9.54 -7.39 -11.79
C ALA A 204 10.02 -7.57 -13.24
N ALA A 205 9.26 -8.29 -14.05
CA ALA A 205 9.54 -8.48 -15.48
C ALA A 205 8.94 -7.37 -16.37
N HIS A 206 8.06 -6.54 -15.83
CA HIS A 206 7.45 -5.42 -16.56
C HIS A 206 8.44 -4.27 -16.69
N THR A 207 8.71 -3.83 -17.91
CA THR A 207 9.67 -2.74 -18.19
C THR A 207 9.04 -1.35 -18.10
N GLY A 208 7.73 -1.25 -18.20
CA GLY A 208 6.97 -0.03 -17.97
C GLY A 208 6.84 0.32 -16.48
N ALA A 209 6.13 1.38 -16.18
CA ALA A 209 5.76 1.74 -14.80
C ALA A 209 4.55 0.93 -14.32
N ALA A 210 4.41 0.74 -13.01
CA ALA A 210 3.20 0.17 -12.44
C ALA A 210 2.73 0.99 -11.23
N MET A 211 1.41 1.14 -11.09
CA MET A 211 0.79 1.69 -9.88
C MET A 211 -0.20 0.68 -9.32
N LEU A 212 -0.02 0.35 -8.04
CA LEU A 212 -0.86 -0.55 -7.28
C LEU A 212 -1.70 0.26 -6.28
N VAL A 213 -3.02 0.16 -6.35
CA VAL A 213 -3.91 0.63 -5.28
C VAL A 213 -4.26 -0.57 -4.41
N THR A 214 -4.01 -0.48 -3.11
CA THR A 214 -4.38 -1.54 -2.15
C THR A 214 -4.65 -0.96 -0.78
N HIS A 215 -5.45 -1.65 0.01
CA HIS A 215 -5.64 -1.40 1.43
C HIS A 215 -4.88 -2.41 2.32
N ASP A 216 -4.29 -3.46 1.72
CA ASP A 216 -3.49 -4.46 2.44
C ASP A 216 -2.03 -3.98 2.54
N PRO A 217 -1.51 -3.74 3.77
CA PRO A 217 -0.13 -3.32 3.97
C PRO A 217 0.89 -4.29 3.38
N LEU A 218 0.64 -5.60 3.52
CA LEU A 218 1.56 -6.63 3.04
C LEU A 218 1.68 -6.63 1.52
N ASP A 219 0.57 -6.37 0.80
CA ASP A 219 0.61 -6.26 -0.65
C ASP A 219 1.49 -5.08 -1.08
N ALA A 220 1.30 -3.91 -0.43
CA ALA A 220 2.11 -2.73 -0.71
C ALA A 220 3.60 -2.95 -0.39
N LEU A 221 3.91 -3.52 0.78
CA LEU A 221 5.29 -3.73 1.24
C LEU A 221 6.05 -4.76 0.41
N VAL A 222 5.35 -5.77 -0.14
CA VAL A 222 5.97 -6.86 -0.91
C VAL A 222 6.09 -6.52 -2.40
N LEU A 223 5.11 -5.81 -2.94
CA LEU A 223 4.99 -5.59 -4.38
C LEU A 223 5.58 -4.26 -4.85
N ALA A 224 5.61 -3.23 -4.01
CA ALA A 224 6.00 -1.89 -4.41
C ALA A 224 7.45 -1.54 -4.03
N ASP A 225 8.10 -0.76 -4.89
CA ASP A 225 9.41 -0.15 -4.63
C ASP A 225 9.25 1.11 -3.77
N ARG A 226 8.17 1.87 -3.98
CA ARG A 226 7.84 3.11 -3.27
C ARG A 226 6.36 3.16 -2.90
N LEU A 227 6.08 3.71 -1.73
CA LEU A 227 4.73 3.95 -1.21
C LEU A 227 4.41 5.43 -1.33
N VAL A 228 3.22 5.74 -1.79
CA VAL A 228 2.61 7.08 -1.80
C VAL A 228 1.34 7.01 -0.97
N ILE A 229 1.27 7.80 0.08
CA ILE A 229 0.14 7.83 1.00
C ILE A 229 -0.63 9.12 0.77
N ILE A 230 -1.94 8.98 0.55
CA ILE A 230 -2.85 10.12 0.38
C ILE A 230 -3.93 10.13 1.46
N GLU A 231 -4.21 11.31 1.99
CA GLU A 231 -5.33 11.59 2.88
C GLU A 231 -5.99 12.88 2.40
N ASP A 232 -7.31 12.94 2.43
CA ASP A 232 -8.13 14.09 2.02
C ASP A 232 -7.72 14.71 0.66
N GLY A 233 -7.40 13.83 -0.30
CA GLY A 233 -7.02 14.23 -1.65
C GLY A 233 -5.59 14.75 -1.82
N ARG A 234 -4.75 14.68 -0.81
CA ARG A 234 -3.36 15.18 -0.84
C ARG A 234 -2.36 14.10 -0.45
N MET A 235 -1.16 14.18 -0.99
CA MET A 235 -0.05 13.35 -0.55
C MET A 235 0.43 13.81 0.83
N VAL A 236 0.44 12.88 1.80
CA VAL A 236 0.87 13.16 3.18
C VAL A 236 2.22 12.51 3.50
N GLN A 237 2.57 11.44 2.79
CA GLN A 237 3.86 10.78 2.96
C GLN A 237 4.22 10.00 1.70
N GLU A 238 5.51 10.00 1.34
CA GLU A 238 6.05 9.08 0.34
C GLU A 238 7.43 8.57 0.78
N GLY A 239 7.84 7.43 0.23
CA GLY A 239 9.16 6.85 0.48
C GLY A 239 9.19 5.34 0.21
N SER A 240 10.36 4.74 0.44
CA SER A 240 10.48 3.28 0.41
C SER A 240 9.61 2.64 1.49
N ALA A 241 9.24 1.38 1.30
CA ALA A 241 8.53 0.61 2.33
C ALA A 241 9.24 0.69 3.69
N THR A 242 10.57 0.56 3.70
CA THR A 242 11.39 0.64 4.91
C THR A 242 11.28 2.01 5.60
N THR A 243 11.35 3.10 4.83
CA THR A 243 11.27 4.46 5.38
C THR A 243 9.89 4.74 5.96
N VAL A 244 8.83 4.41 5.21
CA VAL A 244 7.45 4.67 5.64
C VAL A 244 7.08 3.86 6.87
N THR A 245 7.50 2.59 6.94
CA THR A 245 7.22 1.71 8.11
C THR A 245 8.03 2.10 9.34
N ALA A 246 9.26 2.60 9.17
CA ALA A 246 10.10 3.01 10.30
C ALA A 246 9.69 4.36 10.89
N GLN A 247 9.14 5.26 10.08
CA GLN A 247 8.79 6.63 10.46
C GLN A 247 7.41 7.03 9.93
N PRO A 248 6.31 6.46 10.45
CA PRO A 248 4.96 6.87 10.08
C PRO A 248 4.71 8.33 10.47
N ARG A 249 4.02 9.08 9.61
CA ARG A 249 3.74 10.51 9.81
C ARG A 249 2.28 10.83 10.04
N THR A 250 1.42 9.84 9.90
CA THR A 250 -0.02 9.96 10.16
C THR A 250 -0.53 8.75 10.94
N ASP A 251 -1.67 8.92 11.61
CA ASP A 251 -2.33 7.83 12.31
C ASP A 251 -2.73 6.69 11.37
N TYR A 252 -3.05 7.01 10.12
CA TYR A 252 -3.36 6.00 9.12
C TYR A 252 -2.13 5.11 8.86
N VAL A 253 -0.97 5.72 8.60
CA VAL A 253 0.27 4.96 8.36
C VAL A 253 0.69 4.18 9.60
N ALA A 254 0.59 4.79 10.79
CA ALA A 254 0.90 4.11 12.04
C ALA A 254 0.02 2.87 12.26
N ARG A 255 -1.30 2.98 12.04
CA ARG A 255 -2.21 1.83 12.09
C ARG A 255 -1.88 0.79 11.01
N LEU A 256 -1.52 1.22 9.80
CA LEU A 256 -1.15 0.35 8.70
C LEU A 256 0.05 -0.54 9.06
N VAL A 257 1.04 0.02 9.75
CA VAL A 257 2.26 -0.69 10.18
C VAL A 257 2.15 -1.26 11.59
N GLY A 258 1.02 -1.05 12.25
CA GLY A 258 0.75 -1.60 13.58
C GLY A 258 1.52 -0.93 14.71
N LEU A 259 1.75 0.37 14.66
CA LEU A 259 2.42 1.16 15.69
C LEU A 259 1.46 2.09 16.42
N ASN A 260 1.77 2.39 17.69
CA ASN A 260 1.26 3.55 18.39
C ASN A 260 2.04 4.78 17.92
N LEU A 261 1.38 5.89 17.61
CA LEU A 261 1.99 7.13 17.12
C LEU A 261 1.42 8.34 17.86
N TYR A 262 2.30 9.24 18.27
CA TYR A 262 1.93 10.48 18.94
C TYR A 262 2.78 11.63 18.41
N ARG A 263 2.19 12.82 18.36
CA ARG A 263 2.90 14.05 18.02
C ARG A 263 3.18 14.82 19.31
N GLY A 264 4.37 15.44 19.39
CA GLY A 264 4.73 16.23 20.55
C GLY A 264 5.96 17.09 20.32
N ARG A 265 6.38 17.79 21.36
CA ARG A 265 7.58 18.61 21.36
C ARG A 265 8.63 18.00 22.29
N ALA A 266 9.78 17.70 21.75
CA ALA A 266 10.92 17.14 22.44
C ALA A 266 11.81 18.22 23.06
N SER A 267 12.40 17.88 24.19
CA SER A 267 13.54 18.57 24.80
C SER A 267 14.44 17.49 25.42
N GLY A 268 15.53 17.16 24.74
CA GLY A 268 16.37 16.01 25.04
C GLY A 268 15.59 14.69 24.95
N HIS A 269 15.62 13.89 26.01
CA HIS A 269 14.86 12.62 26.09
C HIS A 269 13.38 12.78 26.46
N ARG A 270 12.90 13.97 26.77
CA ARG A 270 11.53 14.20 27.21
C ARG A 270 10.70 14.77 26.08
N VAL A 271 9.58 14.13 25.80
CA VAL A 271 8.60 14.60 24.81
C VAL A 271 7.31 14.94 25.53
N ARG A 272 6.84 16.17 25.34
CA ARG A 272 5.50 16.61 25.76
C ARG A 272 4.58 16.44 24.56
N LEU A 273 3.62 15.53 24.67
CA LEU A 273 2.62 15.26 23.63
C LEU A 273 1.61 16.40 23.51
N THR A 274 0.87 16.40 22.41
CA THR A 274 -0.12 17.46 22.10
C THR A 274 -1.21 17.57 23.17
N ASP A 275 -1.64 16.47 23.77
CA ASP A 275 -2.58 16.37 24.87
C ASP A 275 -1.99 16.68 26.25
N GLY A 276 -0.70 17.03 26.29
CA GLY A 276 0.01 17.45 27.51
C GLY A 276 0.68 16.32 28.27
N PHE A 277 0.47 15.05 27.89
CA PHE A 277 1.14 13.90 28.49
C PHE A 277 2.65 13.93 28.19
N ARG A 278 3.45 13.32 29.07
CA ARG A 278 4.92 13.31 28.92
C ARG A 278 5.43 11.89 28.75
N LEU A 279 6.20 11.68 27.68
CA LEU A 279 6.94 10.45 27.43
C LEU A 279 8.44 10.70 27.51
N THR A 280 9.17 9.69 27.98
CA THR A 280 10.64 9.61 27.91
C THR A 280 11.03 8.68 26.77
N THR A 281 11.90 9.12 25.89
CA THR A 281 12.36 8.37 24.71
C THR A 281 13.81 7.91 24.87
N GLY A 282 14.19 6.87 24.13
CA GLY A 282 15.58 6.42 24.05
C GLY A 282 16.48 7.42 23.33
N ASP A 283 15.93 8.08 22.30
CA ASP A 283 16.63 9.05 21.45
C ASP A 283 16.50 10.47 22.03
N GLN A 284 17.51 11.31 21.76
CA GLN A 284 17.47 12.74 22.08
C GLN A 284 17.03 13.54 20.88
N HIS A 285 16.05 14.40 21.07
CA HIS A 285 15.56 15.32 20.05
C HIS A 285 15.18 16.66 20.68
N ASP A 286 15.19 17.71 19.86
CA ASP A 286 14.65 19.02 20.20
C ASP A 286 13.69 19.49 19.11
N GLY A 287 12.58 20.14 19.52
CA GLY A 287 11.54 20.63 18.61
C GLY A 287 10.39 19.64 18.38
N GLU A 288 9.65 19.82 17.30
CA GLU A 288 8.50 18.99 16.96
C GLU A 288 8.92 17.59 16.50
N VAL A 289 8.35 16.57 17.13
CA VAL A 289 8.65 15.16 16.84
C VAL A 289 7.38 14.32 16.76
N PHE A 290 7.50 13.19 16.07
CA PHE A 290 6.67 12.03 16.29
C PHE A 290 7.35 11.08 17.28
N VAL A 291 6.53 10.43 18.12
CA VAL A 291 6.95 9.33 19.00
C VAL A 291 6.19 8.09 18.59
N ALA A 292 6.91 7.03 18.26
CA ALA A 292 6.31 5.76 17.86
C ALA A 292 6.87 4.60 18.69
N PHE A 293 5.99 3.63 18.98
CA PHE A 293 6.38 2.36 19.61
C PHE A 293 5.38 1.26 19.28
N ALA A 294 5.87 0.02 19.25
CA ALA A 294 5.05 -1.14 18.97
C ALA A 294 4.07 -1.44 20.11
N PRO A 295 2.85 -1.91 19.82
CA PRO A 295 1.94 -2.42 20.86
C PRO A 295 2.52 -3.56 21.70
N SER A 296 3.41 -4.35 21.13
CA SER A 296 4.14 -5.40 21.86
C SER A 296 5.15 -4.88 22.90
N ALA A 297 5.55 -3.60 22.80
CA ALA A 297 6.40 -2.95 23.80
C ALA A 297 5.62 -2.46 25.02
N VAL A 298 4.27 -2.47 24.94
CA VAL A 298 3.39 -2.03 26.04
C VAL A 298 3.12 -3.20 26.98
N ALA A 299 3.66 -3.14 28.17
CA ALA A 299 3.37 -4.10 29.24
C ALA A 299 2.15 -3.64 30.06
N LEU A 300 1.27 -4.59 30.41
CA LEU A 300 0.08 -4.34 31.23
C LEU A 300 0.24 -4.95 32.61
N HIS A 301 -0.09 -4.18 33.64
CA HIS A 301 0.01 -4.59 35.04
C HIS A 301 -1.29 -4.28 35.78
N PRO A 302 -1.73 -5.18 36.72
CA PRO A 302 -2.92 -4.91 37.57
C PRO A 302 -2.70 -3.74 38.55
N ARG A 303 -1.43 -3.46 38.91
CA ARG A 303 -1.01 -2.37 39.80
C ARG A 303 0.16 -1.63 39.16
N ARG A 304 0.44 -0.43 39.69
CA ARG A 304 1.59 0.35 39.23
C ARG A 304 2.87 -0.48 39.38
N PRO A 305 3.61 -0.71 38.27
CA PRO A 305 4.84 -1.46 38.34
C PRO A 305 5.94 -0.63 39.03
N ASP A 306 6.74 -1.31 39.82
CA ASP A 306 8.00 -0.77 40.37
C ASP A 306 9.14 -1.09 39.37
N GLY A 307 10.21 -0.28 39.35
CA GLY A 307 11.44 -0.58 38.62
C GLY A 307 11.74 0.34 37.43
N SER A 308 12.23 -0.24 36.34
CA SER A 308 12.90 0.49 35.24
C SER A 308 12.01 1.19 34.19
N PRO A 309 10.73 0.87 33.96
CA PRO A 309 9.94 1.60 32.98
C PRO A 309 9.82 3.08 33.34
N ARG A 310 10.26 3.97 32.42
CA ARG A 310 10.16 5.43 32.65
C ARG A 310 8.78 5.98 32.27
N ASN A 311 8.07 5.27 31.37
CA ASN A 311 6.73 5.65 30.95
C ASN A 311 5.74 4.68 31.58
N THR A 312 4.99 5.13 32.57
CA THR A 312 3.95 4.35 33.24
C THR A 312 2.75 5.23 33.55
N TRP A 313 1.56 4.74 33.24
CA TRP A 313 0.31 5.48 33.44
C TRP A 313 -0.88 4.55 33.66
N PRO A 314 -1.91 5.00 34.43
CA PRO A 314 -3.16 4.27 34.53
C PRO A 314 -3.95 4.37 33.24
N ALA A 315 -4.59 3.30 32.83
CA ALA A 315 -5.42 3.22 31.64
C ALA A 315 -6.62 2.29 31.88
N THR A 316 -7.67 2.48 31.08
CA THR A 316 -8.87 1.66 31.12
C THR A 316 -8.93 0.82 29.83
N ILE A 317 -9.24 -0.45 29.96
CA ILE A 317 -9.45 -1.34 28.80
C ILE A 317 -10.72 -0.92 28.09
N ALA A 318 -10.59 -0.48 26.82
CA ALA A 318 -11.71 -0.13 25.96
C ALA A 318 -12.21 -1.32 25.14
N GLY A 319 -11.31 -2.23 24.74
CA GLY A 319 -11.67 -3.39 23.95
C GLY A 319 -10.54 -4.42 23.84
N VAL A 320 -10.91 -5.63 23.44
CA VAL A 320 -9.98 -6.75 23.23
C VAL A 320 -10.28 -7.38 21.89
N GLN A 321 -9.27 -7.59 21.06
CA GLN A 321 -9.40 -8.17 19.73
C GLN A 321 -8.28 -9.20 19.50
N ARG A 322 -8.55 -10.23 18.70
CA ARG A 322 -7.52 -11.16 18.27
C ARG A 322 -6.64 -10.49 17.20
N HIS A 323 -5.32 -10.58 17.36
CA HIS A 323 -4.33 -10.03 16.43
C HIS A 323 -3.22 -11.06 16.17
N GLY A 324 -3.35 -11.82 15.10
CA GLY A 324 -2.49 -12.98 14.83
C GLY A 324 -2.58 -14.00 15.96
N ASP A 325 -1.45 -14.37 16.55
CA ASP A 325 -1.34 -15.28 17.69
C ASP A 325 -1.47 -14.59 19.04
N ASN A 326 -1.60 -13.25 19.06
CA ASN A 326 -1.74 -12.43 20.26
C ASN A 326 -3.15 -11.83 20.38
N LEU A 327 -3.41 -11.19 21.52
CA LEU A 327 -4.57 -10.34 21.72
C LEU A 327 -4.14 -8.88 21.77
N ARG A 328 -4.76 -8.06 20.96
CA ARG A 328 -4.62 -6.60 21.00
C ARG A 328 -5.64 -6.01 21.93
N ILE A 329 -5.17 -5.30 22.94
CA ILE A 329 -5.98 -4.60 23.94
C ILE A 329 -5.90 -3.11 23.63
N GLN A 330 -7.08 -2.50 23.40
CA GLN A 330 -7.20 -1.06 23.25
C GLN A 330 -7.39 -0.44 24.64
N LEU A 331 -6.60 0.56 24.94
CA LEU A 331 -6.60 1.25 26.22
C LEU A 331 -6.90 2.73 26.01
N THR A 332 -7.73 3.29 26.87
CA THR A 332 -8.00 4.72 26.98
C THR A 332 -7.45 5.26 28.28
N GLY A 333 -6.98 6.51 28.29
CA GLY A 333 -6.39 7.13 29.47
C GLY A 333 -5.81 8.51 29.17
N PRO A 334 -4.71 8.88 29.82
CA PRO A 334 -3.98 10.10 29.47
C PRO A 334 -3.52 10.12 28.00
N ILE A 335 -3.30 8.95 27.43
CA ILE A 335 -3.14 8.70 25.99
C ILE A 335 -3.84 7.39 25.64
N ASP A 336 -4.47 7.34 24.48
CA ASP A 336 -5.01 6.12 23.92
C ASP A 336 -3.88 5.28 23.35
N VAL A 337 -3.80 3.99 23.72
CA VAL A 337 -2.69 3.11 23.32
C VAL A 337 -3.17 1.69 23.07
N ALA A 338 -2.61 1.04 22.05
CA ALA A 338 -2.76 -0.39 21.83
C ALA A 338 -1.65 -1.17 22.54
N ALA A 339 -1.99 -2.32 23.13
CA ALA A 339 -1.05 -3.26 23.72
C ALA A 339 -1.28 -4.67 23.15
N ASP A 340 -0.22 -5.36 22.73
CA ASP A 340 -0.30 -6.75 22.30
C ASP A 340 0.18 -7.67 23.44
N VAL A 341 -0.71 -8.56 23.88
CA VAL A 341 -0.41 -9.52 24.94
C VAL A 341 -0.56 -10.96 24.43
N THR A 342 0.25 -11.85 24.99
CA THR A 342 0.13 -13.28 24.68
C THR A 342 -1.17 -13.86 25.25
N PRO A 343 -1.70 -14.97 24.68
CA PRO A 343 -2.87 -15.65 25.25
C PRO A 343 -2.68 -16.05 26.72
N ALA A 344 -1.46 -16.43 27.11
CA ALA A 344 -1.14 -16.78 28.48
C ALA A 344 -1.23 -15.57 29.43
N ALA A 345 -0.68 -14.42 29.02
CA ALA A 345 -0.79 -13.18 29.79
C ALA A 345 -2.24 -12.68 29.88
N ALA A 346 -3.01 -12.81 28.80
CA ALA A 346 -4.43 -12.47 28.79
C ALA A 346 -5.25 -13.38 29.73
N ALA A 347 -4.93 -14.69 29.79
CA ALA A 347 -5.59 -15.61 30.71
C ALA A 347 -5.35 -15.23 32.19
N GLN A 348 -4.17 -14.70 32.52
CA GLN A 348 -3.85 -14.19 33.86
C GLN A 348 -4.50 -12.84 34.16
N LEU A 349 -4.43 -11.89 33.21
CA LEU A 349 -4.97 -10.54 33.35
C LEU A 349 -6.49 -10.52 33.32
N ARG A 350 -7.12 -11.48 32.57
CA ARG A 350 -8.56 -11.55 32.29
C ARG A 350 -9.13 -10.21 31.85
N PRO A 351 -8.61 -9.64 30.73
CA PRO A 351 -8.95 -8.28 30.35
C PRO A 351 -10.42 -8.13 30.02
N ALA A 352 -11.10 -7.18 30.64
CA ALA A 352 -12.50 -6.85 30.40
C ALA A 352 -12.67 -5.35 30.14
N PRO A 353 -13.58 -4.94 29.25
CA PRO A 353 -13.90 -3.53 29.05
C PRO A 353 -14.27 -2.84 30.37
N GLY A 354 -13.74 -1.63 30.60
CA GLY A 354 -13.90 -0.87 31.83
C GLY A 354 -12.91 -1.21 32.95
N GLN A 355 -12.09 -2.25 32.79
CA GLN A 355 -11.08 -2.63 33.78
C GLN A 355 -9.93 -1.62 33.80
N LEU A 356 -9.54 -1.17 35.01
CA LEU A 356 -8.36 -0.34 35.21
C LEU A 356 -7.10 -1.21 35.24
N VAL A 357 -6.09 -0.78 34.51
CA VAL A 357 -4.75 -1.39 34.41
C VAL A 357 -3.69 -0.31 34.41
N TRP A 358 -2.45 -0.69 34.60
CA TRP A 358 -1.29 0.17 34.39
C TRP A 358 -0.59 -0.25 33.11
N ALA A 359 -0.44 0.70 32.19
CA ALA A 359 0.39 0.55 31.01
C ALA A 359 1.82 1.01 31.31
N ALA A 360 2.79 0.28 30.79
CA ALA A 360 4.21 0.60 30.96
C ALA A 360 4.97 0.37 29.66
N VAL A 361 5.84 1.32 29.28
CA VAL A 361 6.74 1.22 28.13
C VAL A 361 8.13 1.68 28.54
N LYS A 362 9.15 0.92 28.16
CA LYS A 362 10.54 1.33 28.37
C LYS A 362 10.90 2.48 27.43
N ALA A 363 11.70 3.43 27.89
CA ALA A 363 12.21 4.53 27.06
C ALA A 363 12.98 4.02 25.83
N THR A 364 13.70 2.91 25.96
CA THR A 364 14.44 2.27 24.85
C THR A 364 13.56 1.69 23.76
N GLU A 365 12.28 1.43 24.04
CA GLU A 365 11.31 0.93 23.07
C GLU A 365 10.53 2.06 22.38
N THR A 366 10.68 3.29 22.86
CA THR A 366 10.04 4.48 22.28
C THR A 366 11.03 5.21 21.37
N ARG A 367 10.70 5.32 20.10
CA ARG A 367 11.50 6.04 19.10
C ARG A 367 10.90 7.42 18.85
N ALA A 368 11.76 8.44 18.89
CA ALA A 368 11.38 9.77 18.45
C ALA A 368 12.08 10.10 17.14
N TYR A 369 11.42 10.83 16.25
CA TYR A 369 11.99 11.35 15.00
C TYR A 369 11.34 12.68 14.63
N PRO A 370 12.06 13.57 13.92
CA PRO A 370 11.54 14.89 13.58
C PRO A 370 10.20 14.83 12.85
N ALA A 371 9.22 15.60 13.31
CA ALA A 371 8.07 15.94 12.53
C ALA A 371 8.55 16.93 11.47
N ALA A 372 9.18 16.43 10.39
CA ALA A 372 9.64 17.32 9.33
C ALA A 372 8.46 18.16 8.89
N ASN A 373 8.65 19.46 8.82
CA ASN A 373 7.72 20.37 8.19
C ASN A 373 7.47 19.79 6.79
N GLY A 374 6.18 19.55 6.48
CA GLY A 374 5.81 19.08 5.13
C GLY A 374 6.39 20.03 4.09
N PRO A 375 6.46 19.58 2.84
CA PRO A 375 6.98 20.39 1.76
C PRO A 375 6.28 21.71 1.65
#